data_c82b8f41248358b16299761a718fd8b2
#
_entry.id   c82b8f41248358b16299761a718fd8b2
#
_cell.length_a   1.000
_cell.length_b   1.000
_cell.length_c   1.000
_cell.angle_alpha   90.00
_cell.angle_beta   90.00
_cell.angle_gamma   90.00
#
_symmetry.space_group_name_H-M   'P 1'
#
loop_
_entity.id
_entity.type
_entity.pdbx_description
1 polymer ?
#
loop_
_entity_poly.entity_id
_entity_poly.type
_entity_poly.pdbx_seq_one_letter_code
_entity_poly.pdbx_strand_id
1 'polypeptide(L)' 'MLLKMKEDDGLVEITEVNELIDPFKEEVMAQIQEGQNEQPPESFKKSDLVFPSGENLPQCWIDSNYKSK' A
#
# COMPACT_ATOMS: atom_id res chain seq x y z
N MET A 1 -5.34 6.31 -5.94
CA MET A 1 -4.58 6.65 -4.72
C MET A 1 -3.15 6.18 -4.88
N LEU A 2 -2.19 7.05 -4.64
CA LEU A 2 -0.78 6.72 -4.78
C LEU A 2 -0.13 6.49 -3.44
N LEU A 3 0.72 5.46 -3.38
CA LEU A 3 1.57 5.21 -2.22
C LEU A 3 3.01 5.06 -2.70
N LYS A 4 3.92 4.98 -1.75
CA LYS A 4 5.35 4.86 -2.04
C LYS A 4 5.90 3.61 -1.38
N MET A 5 6.82 2.93 -2.06
CA MET A 5 7.50 1.78 -1.47
C MET A 5 8.63 2.26 -0.58
N LYS A 6 8.78 1.61 0.58
CA LYS A 6 9.81 1.98 1.54
C LYS A 6 11.22 1.75 1.00
N GLU A 7 11.39 0.69 0.23
CA GLU A 7 12.73 0.26 -0.17
C GLU A 7 13.36 1.13 -1.25
N ASP A 8 12.58 1.51 -2.26
CA ASP A 8 13.16 2.19 -3.42
C ASP A 8 12.48 3.50 -3.78
N ASP A 9 11.57 3.97 -2.93
CA ASP A 9 10.83 5.21 -3.15
C ASP A 9 9.98 5.20 -4.43
N GLY A 10 9.75 4.02 -5.01
CA GLY A 10 8.90 3.91 -6.18
C GLY A 10 7.44 4.18 -5.83
N LEU A 11 6.73 4.87 -6.73
CA LEU A 11 5.31 5.11 -6.53
C LEU A 11 4.48 3.97 -7.09
N VAL A 12 3.42 3.63 -6.39
CA VAL A 12 2.46 2.63 -6.85
C VAL A 12 1.06 3.19 -6.72
N GLU A 13 0.21 2.85 -7.68
CA GLU A 13 -1.19 3.25 -7.64
C GLU A 13 -2.03 2.11 -7.10
N ILE A 14 -2.77 2.39 -6.01
CA ILE A 14 -3.62 1.39 -5.39
C ILE A 14 -4.87 1.21 -6.24
N THR A 15 -5.10 -0.01 -6.71
CA THR A 15 -6.27 -0.32 -7.52
C THR A 15 -7.47 -0.74 -6.68
N GLU A 16 -7.23 -1.28 -5.49
CA GLU A 16 -8.29 -1.74 -4.61
C GLU A 16 -8.15 -1.08 -3.24
N VAL A 17 -8.74 0.11 -3.10
CA VAL A 17 -8.65 0.86 -1.85
C VAL A 17 -9.31 0.09 -0.70
N ASN A 18 -10.37 -0.66 -0.98
CA ASN A 18 -11.04 -1.44 0.05
C ASN A 18 -10.11 -2.46 0.70
N GLU A 19 -9.20 -3.03 -0.09
CA GLU A 19 -8.21 -3.95 0.47
C GLU A 19 -7.17 -3.20 1.30
N LEU A 20 -6.84 -1.99 0.87
CA LEU A 20 -5.84 -1.20 1.58
C LEU A 20 -6.29 -0.86 3.00
N ILE A 21 -7.55 -0.52 3.18
CA ILE A 21 -8.07 -0.11 4.47
C ILE A 21 -8.56 -1.28 5.33
N ASP A 22 -8.53 -2.49 4.77
CA ASP A 22 -8.98 -3.68 5.50
C ASP A 22 -7.83 -4.26 6.33
N PRO A 23 -7.89 -4.16 7.67
CA PRO A 23 -6.78 -4.61 8.50
C PRO A 23 -6.57 -6.13 8.49
N PHE A 24 -7.55 -6.88 8.02
CA PHE A 24 -7.41 -8.33 7.91
C PHE A 24 -6.65 -8.76 6.66
N LYS A 25 -6.38 -7.85 5.77
CA LYS A 25 -5.60 -8.12 4.56
C LYS A 25 -4.19 -7.56 4.72
N GLU A 26 -3.22 -8.43 4.56
CA GLU A 26 -1.81 -8.03 4.69
C GLU A 26 -1.25 -7.44 3.40
N GLU A 27 -1.90 -7.74 2.29
CA GLU A 27 -1.44 -7.31 0.97
C GLU A 27 -2.53 -6.55 0.25
N VAL A 28 -2.10 -5.73 -0.69
CA VAL A 28 -3.02 -4.93 -1.50
C VAL A 28 -2.53 -4.95 -2.94
N MET A 29 -3.46 -4.96 -3.87
CA MET A 29 -3.12 -4.89 -5.28
C MET A 29 -2.80 -3.46 -5.66
N ALA A 30 -1.68 -3.28 -6.35
CA ALA A 30 -1.26 -1.96 -6.78
C ALA A 30 -0.50 -2.08 -8.08
N GLN A 31 -0.41 -0.99 -8.82
CA GLN A 31 0.26 -0.93 -10.10
C GLN A 31 1.44 0.03 -10.01
N ILE A 32 2.60 -0.45 -10.43
CA ILE A 32 3.81 0.37 -10.39
C ILE A 32 3.70 1.51 -11.39
N GLN A 33 3.99 2.72 -10.92
CA GLN A 33 3.93 3.93 -11.75
C GLN A 33 5.34 4.34 -12.15
N GLU A 34 6.01 3.49 -12.92
CA GLU A 34 7.36 3.80 -13.40
C GLU A 34 7.42 3.60 -14.90
N GLY A 35 8.07 4.54 -15.59
CA GLY A 35 8.28 4.46 -17.02
C GLY A 35 7.03 4.77 -17.81
N GLN A 36 7.10 4.52 -19.11
CA GLN A 36 6.03 4.84 -20.05
C GLN A 36 5.11 3.65 -20.30
N ASN A 37 5.50 2.47 -19.88
CA ASN A 37 4.72 1.26 -20.08
C ASN A 37 3.90 0.96 -18.83
N GLU A 38 2.63 0.61 -19.05
CA GLU A 38 1.78 0.19 -17.95
C GLU A 38 2.22 -1.19 -17.47
N GLN A 39 2.47 -1.29 -16.18
CA GLN A 39 2.80 -2.56 -15.57
C GLN A 39 1.51 -3.23 -15.07
N PRO A 40 1.44 -4.56 -15.13
CA PRO A 40 0.27 -5.25 -14.57
C PRO A 40 0.22 -5.05 -13.05
N PRO A 41 -1.00 -5.03 -12.47
CA PRO A 41 -1.12 -4.92 -11.02
C PRO A 41 -0.40 -6.08 -10.32
N GLU A 42 0.22 -5.77 -9.19
CA GLU A 42 0.90 -6.76 -8.37
C GLU A 42 0.48 -6.61 -6.93
N SER A 43 0.66 -7.69 -6.19
CA SER A 43 0.38 -7.72 -4.77
C SER A 43 1.57 -7.14 -3.99
N PHE A 44 1.31 -6.20 -3.10
CA PHE A 44 2.34 -5.60 -2.26
C PHE A 44 1.93 -5.72 -0.80
N LYS A 45 2.90 -5.98 0.06
CA LYS A 45 2.65 -6.01 1.49
C LYS A 45 2.44 -4.58 1.99
N LYS A 46 1.40 -4.39 2.79
CA LYS A 46 1.11 -3.06 3.33
C LYS A 46 2.26 -2.54 4.18
N SER A 47 2.98 -3.44 4.86
CA SER A 47 4.12 -3.04 5.68
C SER A 47 5.26 -2.45 4.86
N ASP A 48 5.27 -2.70 3.56
CA ASP A 48 6.30 -2.16 2.66
C ASP A 48 5.88 -0.86 1.99
N LEU A 49 4.70 -0.35 2.30
CA LEU A 49 4.16 0.85 1.69
C LEU A 49 4.03 1.97 2.71
N VAL A 50 4.24 3.19 2.24
CA VAL A 50 4.06 4.41 3.05
C VAL A 50 3.40 5.46 2.18
N PHE A 51 2.90 6.52 2.81
CA PHE A 51 2.38 7.66 2.05
C PHE A 51 3.51 8.34 1.29
N PRO A 52 3.20 9.02 0.17
CA PRO A 52 4.25 9.73 -0.59
C PRO A 52 5.04 10.73 0.23
N SER A 53 4.46 11.23 1.32
CA SER A 53 5.17 12.12 2.25
C SER A 53 6.17 11.38 3.13
N GLY A 54 6.16 10.05 3.13
CA GLY A 54 7.03 9.24 3.97
C GLY A 54 6.39 8.77 5.27
N GLU A 55 5.15 9.16 5.52
CA GLU A 55 4.46 8.74 6.74
C GLU A 55 3.98 7.31 6.61
N ASN A 56 3.98 6.59 7.74
CA ASN A 56 3.47 5.23 7.78
C ASN A 56 1.96 5.20 7.62
N LEU A 57 1.45 4.08 7.10
CA LEU A 57 0.01 3.88 7.00
C LEU A 57 -0.62 3.79 8.39
N PRO A 58 -1.90 4.20 8.52
CA PRO A 58 -2.58 4.08 9.82
C PRO A 58 -2.62 2.63 10.29
N GLN A 59 -2.50 2.45 11.60
CA GLN A 59 -2.55 1.10 12.17
C GLN A 59 -3.88 0.41 11.91
N CYS A 60 -4.95 1.16 11.83
CA CYS A 60 -6.26 0.56 11.56
C CYS A 60 -6.36 -0.05 10.16
N TRP A 61 -5.40 0.24 9.29
CA TRP A 61 -5.36 -0.36 7.97
C TRP A 61 -4.53 -1.63 7.92
N ILE A 62 -3.61 -1.80 8.86
CA ILE A 62 -2.63 -2.89 8.82
C ILE A 62 -2.68 -3.82 10.02
N ASP A 63 -3.35 -3.43 11.10
CA ASP A 63 -3.39 -4.21 12.33
C ASP A 63 -4.84 -4.47 12.73
N SER A 64 -5.28 -5.71 12.59
CA SER A 64 -6.65 -6.09 12.91
C SER A 64 -6.94 -6.03 14.41
N ASN A 65 -5.91 -5.94 15.22
CA ASN A 65 -6.06 -5.92 16.69
C ASN A 65 -5.85 -4.53 17.29
N TYR A 66 -5.74 -3.52 16.46
CA TYR A 66 -5.39 -2.21 16.98
C TYR A 66 -6.44 -1.66 17.96
N LYS A 67 -7.69 -2.07 17.81
CA LYS A 67 -8.76 -1.63 18.72
C LYS A 67 -8.76 -2.32 20.05
N SER A 68 -8.04 -3.43 20.18
CA SER A 68 -7.99 -4.18 21.42
C SER A 68 -6.80 -3.80 22.30
N LYS A 69 -6.07 -2.80 21.90
CA LYS A 69 -4.93 -2.31 22.68
C LYS A 69 -5.29 -1.10 23.51
#